data_2f58ca08989029d3ddbe15d4bd67de5d
#
_entry.id   2f58ca08989029d3ddbe15d4bd67de5d
#
_cell.length_a   1.000
_cell.length_b   1.000
_cell.length_c   1.000
_cell.angle_alpha   90.00
_cell.angle_beta   90.00
_cell.angle_gamma   90.00
#
_symmetry.space_group_name_H-M   'P 1'
#
loop_
_entity.id
_entity.type
_entity.pdbx_description
1 polymer ?
#
loop_
_entity_poly.entity_id
_entity_poly.type
_entity_poly.pdbx_seq_one_letter_code
_entity_poly.pdbx_strand_id
1 'polypeptide(L)' 'MKHKTIAVIGLGQFGGTVAKMLASMKHEVLGVDIDPEVVQKISPFITHAIVAXXXXVIYET' A
#
# COMPACT_ATOMS: atom_id res chain seq x y z
N MET A 1 4.65 -10.04 17.91
CA MET A 1 4.37 -10.22 16.49
C MET A 1 5.49 -9.62 15.64
N LYS A 2 5.85 -10.31 14.59
CA LYS A 2 6.94 -9.86 13.74
C LYS A 2 6.45 -8.86 12.70
N HIS A 3 7.12 -7.75 12.58
CA HIS A 3 6.77 -6.72 11.59
C HIS A 3 7.47 -7.01 10.28
N LYS A 4 6.80 -6.70 9.18
CA LYS A 4 7.30 -7.01 7.85
C LYS A 4 7.26 -5.78 6.96
N THR A 5 7.97 -5.85 5.85
CA THR A 5 7.91 -4.86 4.79
C THR A 5 7.05 -5.44 3.67
N ILE A 6 5.98 -4.74 3.34
CA ILE A 6 4.99 -5.25 2.40
C ILE A 6 4.73 -4.21 1.33
N ALA A 7 4.78 -4.63 0.08
CA ALA A 7 4.40 -3.77 -1.03
C ALA A 7 3.01 -4.17 -1.52
N VAL A 8 2.11 -3.20 -1.58
CA VAL A 8 0.76 -3.40 -2.10
C VAL A 8 0.65 -2.63 -3.40
N ILE A 9 0.51 -3.34 -4.49
CA ILE A 9 0.45 -2.74 -5.81
C ILE A 9 -0.99 -2.79 -6.29
N GLY A 10 -1.55 -1.61 -6.53
CA GLY A 10 -2.97 -1.46 -6.77
C GLY A 10 -3.68 -1.06 -5.49
N LEU A 11 -3.93 0.25 -5.33
CA LEU A 11 -4.48 0.80 -4.09
C LEU A 11 -5.94 1.18 -4.23
N GLY A 12 -6.64 0.52 -5.15
CA GLY A 12 -8.07 0.73 -5.27
C GLY A 12 -8.79 0.28 -4.02
N GLN A 13 -10.09 0.06 -4.15
CA GLN A 13 -10.91 -0.21 -2.98
C GLN A 13 -10.38 -1.39 -2.15
N PHE A 14 -10.02 -2.48 -2.80
CA PHE A 14 -9.51 -3.63 -2.08
C PHE A 14 -8.07 -3.42 -1.59
N GLY A 15 -7.17 -3.04 -2.49
CA GLY A 15 -5.77 -2.89 -2.12
C GLY A 15 -5.55 -1.78 -1.11
N GLY A 16 -6.28 -0.68 -1.24
CA GLY A 16 -6.17 0.40 -0.27
C GLY A 16 -6.59 -0.03 1.11
N THR A 17 -7.66 -0.82 1.21
CA THR A 17 -8.12 -1.33 2.49
C THR A 17 -7.07 -2.26 3.11
N VAL A 18 -6.51 -3.15 2.30
CA VAL A 18 -5.48 -4.06 2.79
C VAL A 18 -4.26 -3.28 3.25
N ALA A 19 -3.84 -2.27 2.47
CA ALA A 19 -2.66 -1.49 2.84
C ALA A 19 -2.85 -0.77 4.16
N LYS A 20 -4.01 -0.16 4.35
CA LYS A 20 -4.29 0.53 5.61
C LYS A 20 -4.33 -0.44 6.79
N MET A 21 -4.91 -1.62 6.57
CA MET A 21 -4.97 -2.61 7.62
C MET A 21 -3.57 -3.07 8.02
N LEU A 22 -2.72 -3.35 7.03
CA LEU A 22 -1.37 -3.80 7.33
C LEU A 22 -0.57 -2.72 8.05
N ALA A 23 -0.75 -1.47 7.64
CA ALA A 23 -0.06 -0.37 8.31
C ALA A 23 -0.52 -0.23 9.75
N SER A 24 -1.81 -0.44 10.01
CA SER A 24 -2.33 -0.36 11.38
C SER A 24 -1.77 -1.47 12.26
N MET A 25 -1.31 -2.54 11.65
CA MET A 25 -0.66 -3.65 12.36
C MET A 25 0.85 -3.41 12.52
N LYS A 26 1.31 -2.20 12.24
CA LYS A 26 2.69 -1.77 12.42
C LYS A 26 3.66 -2.37 11.40
N HIS A 27 3.16 -2.89 10.30
CA HIS A 27 4.01 -3.28 9.19
C HIS A 27 4.46 -2.06 8.41
N GLU A 28 5.59 -2.14 7.77
CA GLU A 28 6.04 -1.12 6.84
C GLU A 28 5.38 -1.40 5.49
N VAL A 29 4.57 -0.46 5.02
CA VAL A 29 3.79 -0.68 3.82
C VAL A 29 4.20 0.30 2.73
N LEU A 30 4.55 -0.23 1.58
CA LEU A 30 4.79 0.54 0.36
C LEU A 30 3.59 0.36 -0.55
N GLY A 31 2.88 1.43 -0.83
CA GLY A 31 1.72 1.38 -1.71
C GLY A 31 2.03 1.96 -3.08
N VAL A 32 1.56 1.30 -4.11
CA VAL A 32 1.80 1.72 -5.49
C VAL A 32 0.49 1.70 -6.26
N ASP A 33 0.23 2.76 -7.00
CA ASP A 33 -0.92 2.80 -7.89
C ASP A 33 -0.63 3.72 -9.06
N ILE A 34 -1.31 3.47 -10.17
CA ILE A 34 -1.14 4.31 -11.36
C ILE A 34 -1.86 5.65 -11.21
N ASP A 35 -2.88 5.70 -10.35
CA ASP A 35 -3.71 6.88 -10.20
C ASP A 35 -3.16 7.75 -9.07
N PRO A 36 -2.67 8.96 -9.40
CA PRO A 36 -2.12 9.83 -8.35
C PRO A 36 -3.12 10.22 -7.28
N GLU A 37 -4.40 10.32 -7.63
CA GLU A 37 -5.40 10.65 -6.62
C GLU A 37 -5.55 9.56 -5.59
N VAL A 38 -5.52 8.31 -6.04
CA VAL A 38 -5.61 7.18 -5.13
C VAL A 38 -4.38 7.13 -4.23
N VAL A 39 -3.21 7.34 -4.81
CA VAL A 39 -1.97 7.36 -4.03
C VAL A 39 -2.05 8.45 -2.96
N GLN A 40 -2.53 9.62 -3.33
CA GLN A 40 -2.59 10.74 -2.40
C GLN A 40 -3.55 10.45 -1.24
N LYS A 41 -4.67 9.80 -1.53
CA LYS A 41 -5.64 9.45 -0.49
C LYS A 41 -5.08 8.45 0.52
N ILE A 42 -4.29 7.50 0.04
CA ILE A 42 -3.79 6.42 0.89
C ILE A 42 -2.50 6.82 1.60
N SER A 43 -1.76 7.76 1.03
CA SER A 43 -0.44 8.13 1.52
C SER A 43 -0.40 8.42 3.04
N PRO A 44 -1.38 9.13 3.62
CA PRO A 44 -1.29 9.39 5.06
C PRO A 44 -1.38 8.16 5.95
N PHE A 45 -1.82 7.03 5.42
CA PHE A 45 -2.08 5.84 6.23
C PHE A 45 -0.97 4.80 6.13
N ILE A 46 -0.03 4.97 5.21
CA ILE A 46 0.99 3.94 4.98
C ILE A 46 2.38 4.58 5.00
N THR A 47 3.41 3.74 4.93
CA THR A 47 4.79 4.22 5.11
C THR A 47 5.27 4.99 3.88
N HIS A 48 5.06 4.44 2.71
CA HIS A 48 5.46 5.06 1.45
C HIS A 48 4.37 4.86 0.41
N ALA A 49 4.18 5.83 -0.45
CA ALA A 49 3.19 5.74 -1.53
C ALA A 49 3.80 6.27 -2.80
N ILE A 50 3.65 5.51 -3.89
CA ILE A 50 4.30 5.82 -5.17
C ILE A 50 3.32 5.70 -6.31
N VAL A 51 3.37 6.63 -7.24
CA VAL A 51 2.60 6.54 -8.48
C VAL A 51 3.45 5.79 -9.51
N ALA A 52 2.93 4.65 -9.94
CA ALA A 52 3.64 3.86 -10.95
C ALA A 52 2.69 2.80 -11.50
N UNK A 53 2.99 2.24 -12.55
CA UNK A 53 2.14 1.26 -13.19
C UNK A 53 2.29 -0.03 -12.46
N UNK A 54 1.24 -0.52 -12.31
CA UNK A 54 1.35 -1.70 -11.61
C UNK A 54 0.18 -2.55 -11.87
N UNK A 55 0.28 -3.66 -11.55
CA UNK A 55 -0.73 -4.69 -11.67
C UNK A 55 -1.13 -4.99 -10.26
N UNK A 56 -1.97 -5.43 -9.98
CA UNK A 56 -2.46 -5.73 -8.73
C UNK A 56 -1.67 -6.82 -8.08
N VAL A 57 -0.92 -6.52 -7.22
CA VAL A 57 -0.05 -7.52 -6.56
C VAL A 57 0.20 -7.09 -5.12
N ILE A 58 0.31 -8.05 -4.22
CA ILE A 58 0.77 -7.81 -2.86
C ILE A 58 2.05 -8.61 -2.67
N TYR A 59 3.13 -7.93 -2.32
CA TYR A 59 4.44 -8.53 -2.20
C TYR A 59 4.98 -8.31 -0.79
N GLU A 60 5.46 -9.38 -0.19
CA GLU A 60 5.89 -9.35 1.21
C GLU A 60 7.32 -9.85 1.34
N THR A 61 8.12 -9.18 2.14
CA THR A 61 9.46 -9.64 2.47
C THR A 61 9.62 -9.94 3.96
#